data_cb527655d8ceb5a8b935bc22386f6e01
#
_entry.id   cb527655d8ceb5a8b935bc22386f6e01
#
_cell.length_a   1.000
_cell.length_b   1.000
_cell.length_c   1.000
_cell.angle_alpha   90.00
_cell.angle_beta   90.00
_cell.angle_gamma   90.00
#
_symmetry.space_group_name_H-M   'P 1'
#
loop_
_entity.id
_entity.type
_entity.pdbx_description
1 polymer ?
#
loop_
_entity_poly.entity_id
_entity_poly.type
_entity_poly.pdbx_seq_one_letter_code
_entity_poly.pdbx_strand_id
1 'polypeptide(L)'
;MHDSGTGSTAHPSRRSVLAATAGLTAALALTPESARAAGRDDARLTALISRMTLEEKVGQLFVMRVYGHSATDPDQADIDANLAEIGVRTAAELVAKYRVGGIIYFTWAHNTRTPHQIADLSNGIQQASLAQPRGLPVLIATDQEHGIVARVGRPATLFPGAMAIGAGGSRADARTLGRISGAELRAIGIRQAYAPDADVNVNPANPVIGVRSFGADADAVAGLVAAEVKGCQESGVAATAKHFPGHGDTAVDSHFGFPVITHSRELWEKLDAVPFRAAIRAGIDSIMTAHIMVPALDDSGDPATLSRPILTGILREELGYDGVVVTDSLGMEGVRQKYGDDRVPVLALKAGVDQLLNPPSLDLAWNAVLTAVRSGELTEARLDESLLRVLRLKAKLGLLDRPYVTADGVDRTVGTPGHLRTADRIADRTTTLLVNQRGLLPLSRRTHRRILVVGADPASPSGTDGPPTTVLANALTALGFTATALSTGTAPTAAAIEKAVTAAGDSDAVVVGTYNVTATSSQRTLVTRLAATGRPVAALAIRNPYDVAQLPDATACLASYSWTDVELRAAARVIAGRVRPRGRLPVPVPRADDPTQVLYPLGYGLSYQGYAGDLSYGP
;
A
#
# COMPACT_ATOMS: atom_id res chain seq x y z
N MET A 1 -0.05 84.75 -22.33
CA MET A 1 0.82 84.75 -21.13
C MET A 1 0.97 83.28 -20.77
N HIS A 2 2.04 82.70 -21.21
CA HIS A 2 3.19 82.14 -20.49
C HIS A 2 2.77 81.23 -19.32
N ASP A 3 3.19 79.99 -19.14
CA ASP A 3 4.54 79.49 -19.32
C ASP A 3 4.57 77.91 -19.31
N SER A 4 5.62 77.40 -19.84
CA SER A 4 6.06 76.08 -20.08
C SER A 4 6.41 75.25 -18.80
N GLY A 5 6.19 73.96 -18.83
CA GLY A 5 6.68 73.04 -17.81
C GLY A 5 6.93 71.67 -18.40
N THR A 6 8.18 71.42 -18.74
CA THR A 6 8.72 70.15 -19.32
C THR A 6 8.76 69.05 -18.27
N GLY A 7 8.14 67.92 -18.57
CA GLY A 7 8.24 66.66 -17.80
C GLY A 7 9.10 65.63 -18.53
N SER A 8 10.25 65.31 -17.96
CA SER A 8 11.25 64.35 -18.40
C SER A 8 10.74 62.92 -18.28
N THR A 9 10.74 62.19 -19.38
CA THR A 9 10.57 60.71 -19.42
C THR A 9 11.91 60.04 -19.19
N ALA A 10 12.10 59.42 -18.04
CA ALA A 10 13.25 58.59 -17.75
C ALA A 10 13.05 57.20 -18.33
N HIS A 11 13.87 56.83 -19.33
CA HIS A 11 13.99 55.46 -19.80
C HIS A 11 14.78 54.61 -18.79
N PRO A 12 14.33 53.38 -18.40
CA PRO A 12 15.14 52.49 -17.57
C PRO A 12 16.32 51.92 -18.37
N SER A 13 17.50 51.96 -17.77
CA SER A 13 18.76 51.54 -18.36
C SER A 13 18.80 50.01 -18.54
N ARG A 14 19.50 49.57 -19.61
CA ARG A 14 19.71 48.18 -20.01
C ARG A 14 20.44 47.25 -19.00
N ARG A 15 20.69 47.72 -17.78
CA ARG A 15 21.34 46.91 -16.71
C ARG A 15 20.38 46.23 -15.74
N SER A 16 19.08 46.44 -15.81
CA SER A 16 18.08 45.88 -14.88
C SER A 16 17.34 44.64 -15.44
N VAL A 17 17.64 44.19 -16.66
CA VAL A 17 16.95 43.05 -17.30
C VAL A 17 17.76 41.76 -17.22
N LEU A 18 18.99 41.77 -16.72
CA LEU A 18 19.87 40.57 -16.64
C LEU A 18 19.91 39.88 -15.25
N ALA A 19 19.07 40.33 -14.31
CA ALA A 19 19.03 39.75 -12.96
C ALA A 19 17.79 38.87 -12.66
N ALA A 20 16.89 38.62 -13.64
CA ALA A 20 15.63 37.90 -13.41
C ALA A 20 15.51 36.53 -14.12
N THR A 21 16.59 36.00 -14.71
CA THR A 21 16.56 34.68 -15.37
C THR A 21 17.61 33.67 -14.86
N ALA A 22 18.12 33.86 -13.63
CA ALA A 22 19.07 32.94 -13.00
C ALA A 22 18.47 32.18 -11.79
N GLY A 23 17.19 31.85 -11.86
CA GLY A 23 16.51 31.19 -10.73
C GLY A 23 15.49 30.17 -11.20
N LEU A 24 15.92 29.03 -11.82
CA LEU A 24 15.19 27.75 -11.83
C LEU A 24 15.93 26.72 -12.70
N THR A 25 17.08 26.26 -12.28
CA THR A 25 17.63 24.94 -12.56
C THR A 25 18.64 24.60 -11.48
N ALA A 26 18.14 24.36 -10.27
CA ALA A 26 18.89 23.57 -9.31
C ALA A 26 18.74 22.09 -9.71
N ALA A 27 19.38 21.71 -10.80
CA ALA A 27 19.82 20.33 -10.94
C ALA A 27 20.72 20.07 -9.74
N LEU A 28 20.40 19.08 -8.92
CA LEU A 28 21.27 18.54 -7.90
C LEU A 28 22.52 17.96 -8.60
N ALA A 29 23.44 18.82 -8.98
CA ALA A 29 24.76 18.41 -9.40
C ALA A 29 25.42 17.76 -8.19
N LEU A 30 25.60 16.45 -8.25
CA LEU A 30 26.43 15.71 -7.30
C LEU A 30 27.77 16.45 -7.19
N THR A 31 28.22 16.72 -5.96
CA THR A 31 29.55 17.28 -5.79
C THR A 31 30.57 16.29 -6.37
N PRO A 32 31.73 16.75 -6.89
CA PRO A 32 32.76 15.84 -7.42
C PRO A 32 33.19 14.75 -6.43
N GLU A 33 33.01 14.98 -5.16
CA GLU A 33 33.34 14.04 -4.07
C GLU A 33 32.28 12.95 -3.94
N SER A 34 30.98 13.30 -4.05
CA SER A 34 29.88 12.31 -4.04
C SER A 34 29.90 11.44 -5.31
N ALA A 35 30.22 12.00 -6.46
CA ALA A 35 30.38 11.24 -7.70
C ALA A 35 31.58 10.26 -7.63
N ARG A 36 32.70 10.66 -7.00
CA ARG A 36 33.86 9.78 -6.78
C ARG A 36 33.59 8.70 -5.72
N ALA A 37 32.79 8.99 -4.71
CA ALA A 37 32.37 8.00 -3.72
C ALA A 37 31.46 6.94 -4.36
N ALA A 38 30.45 7.35 -5.12
CA ALA A 38 29.56 6.45 -5.85
C ALA A 38 30.33 5.55 -6.85
N GLY A 39 31.29 6.12 -7.59
CA GLY A 39 32.12 5.34 -8.49
C GLY A 39 33.04 4.32 -7.81
N ARG A 40 33.49 4.59 -6.58
CA ARG A 40 34.26 3.62 -5.78
C ARG A 40 33.39 2.50 -5.25
N ASP A 41 32.18 2.81 -4.81
CA ASP A 41 31.22 1.80 -4.36
C ASP A 41 30.82 0.88 -5.51
N ASP A 42 30.54 1.42 -6.69
CA ASP A 42 30.24 0.63 -7.87
C ASP A 42 31.39 -0.30 -8.29
N ALA A 43 32.64 0.18 -8.25
CA ALA A 43 33.81 -0.65 -8.53
C ALA A 43 33.95 -1.81 -7.53
N ARG A 44 33.67 -1.55 -6.22
CA ARG A 44 33.65 -2.58 -5.16
C ARG A 44 32.56 -3.63 -5.43
N LEU A 45 31.35 -3.17 -5.76
CA LEU A 45 30.21 -4.06 -6.03
C LEU A 45 30.43 -4.89 -7.30
N THR A 46 30.96 -4.29 -8.38
CA THR A 46 31.32 -4.99 -9.61
C THR A 46 32.39 -6.05 -9.35
N ALA A 47 33.41 -5.73 -8.55
CA ALA A 47 34.43 -6.70 -8.13
C ALA A 47 33.85 -7.84 -7.26
N LEU A 48 32.80 -7.60 -6.51
CA LEU A 48 32.07 -8.63 -5.78
C LEU A 48 31.31 -9.55 -6.75
N ILE A 49 30.56 -8.97 -7.69
CA ILE A 49 29.81 -9.70 -8.72
C ILE A 49 30.73 -10.59 -9.57
N SER A 50 31.91 -10.10 -9.97
CA SER A 50 32.86 -10.88 -10.79
C SER A 50 33.43 -12.12 -10.12
N ARG A 51 33.31 -12.23 -8.77
CA ARG A 51 33.74 -13.40 -7.99
C ARG A 51 32.62 -14.41 -7.73
N MET A 52 31.38 -14.06 -8.06
CA MET A 52 30.22 -14.94 -7.87
C MET A 52 30.19 -16.02 -8.94
N THR A 53 29.78 -17.23 -8.55
CA THR A 53 29.42 -18.28 -9.52
C THR A 53 28.10 -17.91 -10.21
N LEU A 54 27.81 -18.53 -11.35
CA LEU A 54 26.57 -18.30 -12.05
C LEU A 54 25.35 -18.64 -11.19
N GLU A 55 25.43 -19.73 -10.41
CA GLU A 55 24.39 -20.15 -9.47
C GLU A 55 24.13 -19.12 -8.38
N GLU A 56 25.19 -18.51 -7.83
CA GLU A 56 25.07 -17.41 -6.87
C GLU A 56 24.45 -16.15 -7.50
N LYS A 57 24.85 -15.82 -8.72
CA LYS A 57 24.26 -14.68 -9.48
C LYS A 57 22.77 -14.88 -9.70
N VAL A 58 22.38 -16.04 -10.18
CA VAL A 58 20.96 -16.38 -10.43
C VAL A 58 20.17 -16.35 -9.12
N GLY A 59 20.69 -16.95 -8.05
CA GLY A 59 20.01 -16.96 -6.75
C GLY A 59 19.70 -15.55 -6.21
N GLN A 60 20.64 -14.61 -6.37
CA GLN A 60 20.46 -13.24 -5.89
C GLN A 60 19.32 -12.47 -6.59
N LEU A 61 18.83 -12.93 -7.73
CA LEU A 61 17.69 -12.32 -8.44
C LEU A 61 16.33 -12.79 -7.91
N PHE A 62 16.28 -13.83 -7.08
CA PHE A 62 15.03 -14.36 -6.55
C PHE A 62 14.70 -13.77 -5.16
N VAL A 63 13.42 -13.41 -5.00
CA VAL A 63 12.79 -13.08 -3.72
C VAL A 63 11.72 -14.12 -3.46
N MET A 64 11.91 -14.98 -2.45
CA MET A 64 11.05 -16.13 -2.21
C MET A 64 10.35 -16.05 -0.86
N ARG A 65 9.12 -16.59 -0.79
CA ARG A 65 8.47 -16.88 0.49
C ARG A 65 9.12 -18.09 1.17
N VAL A 66 8.91 -18.20 2.47
CA VAL A 66 9.22 -19.39 3.24
C VAL A 66 8.24 -19.46 4.41
N TYR A 67 7.76 -20.65 4.75
CA TYR A 67 6.89 -20.85 5.91
C TYR A 67 7.70 -20.92 7.20
N GLY A 68 7.13 -20.38 8.27
CA GLY A 68 7.61 -20.54 9.62
C GLY A 68 8.13 -19.29 10.30
N HIS A 69 8.10 -19.36 11.62
CA HIS A 69 8.47 -18.28 12.54
C HIS A 69 9.97 -18.28 12.92
N SER A 70 10.71 -19.30 12.50
CA SER A 70 12.13 -19.49 12.81
C SER A 70 12.91 -19.83 11.54
N ALA A 71 14.15 -19.36 11.45
CA ALA A 71 15.01 -19.62 10.30
C ALA A 71 15.49 -21.08 10.24
N THR A 72 15.56 -21.79 11.36
CA THR A 72 16.14 -23.14 11.48
C THR A 72 15.22 -24.15 12.12
N ASP A 73 14.24 -23.72 12.90
CA ASP A 73 13.35 -24.57 13.69
C ASP A 73 11.90 -24.07 13.63
N PRO A 74 11.26 -24.09 12.44
CA PRO A 74 9.84 -23.79 12.30
C PRO A 74 8.97 -24.95 12.79
N ASP A 75 7.66 -24.71 12.96
CA ASP A 75 6.70 -25.77 13.32
C ASP A 75 6.66 -26.86 12.23
N GLN A 76 6.31 -28.11 12.58
CA GLN A 76 6.30 -29.24 11.65
C GLN A 76 5.41 -28.99 10.42
N ALA A 77 4.25 -28.34 10.61
CA ALA A 77 3.36 -28.01 9.51
C ALA A 77 4.01 -27.02 8.51
N ASP A 78 4.84 -26.09 8.99
CA ASP A 78 5.61 -25.18 8.16
C ASP A 78 6.72 -25.90 7.40
N ILE A 79 7.38 -26.88 8.04
CA ILE A 79 8.36 -27.76 7.39
C ILE A 79 7.70 -28.54 6.25
N ASP A 80 6.55 -29.13 6.50
CA ASP A 80 5.81 -29.92 5.51
C ASP A 80 5.38 -29.04 4.31
N ALA A 81 4.88 -27.83 4.57
CA ALA A 81 4.53 -26.85 3.53
C ALA A 81 5.77 -26.41 2.72
N ASN A 82 6.88 -26.10 3.38
CA ASN A 82 8.15 -25.77 2.72
C ASN A 82 8.66 -26.89 1.82
N LEU A 83 8.60 -28.14 2.29
CA LEU A 83 9.00 -29.31 1.49
C LEU A 83 8.10 -29.50 0.26
N ALA A 84 6.80 -29.34 0.44
CA ALA A 84 5.81 -29.52 -0.64
C ALA A 84 5.91 -28.43 -1.72
N GLU A 85 6.11 -27.16 -1.33
CA GLU A 85 6.02 -26.03 -2.25
C GLU A 85 7.39 -25.50 -2.73
N ILE A 86 8.45 -25.70 -1.93
CA ILE A 86 9.76 -25.08 -2.20
C ILE A 86 10.87 -26.15 -2.31
N GLY A 87 10.67 -27.33 -1.74
CA GLY A 87 11.66 -28.41 -1.73
C GLY A 87 12.83 -28.19 -0.76
N VAL A 88 12.59 -27.45 0.32
CA VAL A 88 13.48 -27.25 1.47
C VAL A 88 12.69 -27.33 2.76
N ARG A 89 13.36 -27.49 3.91
CA ARG A 89 12.68 -27.61 5.21
C ARG A 89 12.52 -26.26 5.91
N THR A 90 13.51 -25.36 5.74
CA THR A 90 13.64 -24.15 6.54
C THR A 90 14.16 -22.99 5.69
N ALA A 91 14.04 -21.77 6.22
CA ALA A 91 14.64 -20.58 5.60
C ALA A 91 16.17 -20.70 5.47
N ALA A 92 16.85 -21.31 6.44
CA ALA A 92 18.30 -21.54 6.38
C ALA A 92 18.66 -22.49 5.22
N GLU A 93 17.88 -23.55 5.00
CA GLU A 93 18.09 -24.45 3.85
C GLU A 93 17.77 -23.76 2.51
N LEU A 94 16.74 -22.92 2.46
CA LEU A 94 16.41 -22.10 1.27
C LEU A 94 17.61 -21.26 0.84
N VAL A 95 18.17 -20.51 1.79
CA VAL A 95 19.33 -19.65 1.54
C VAL A 95 20.57 -20.46 1.18
N ALA A 96 20.81 -21.59 1.84
CA ALA A 96 21.95 -22.46 1.57
C ALA A 96 21.90 -23.09 0.18
N LYS A 97 20.70 -23.57 -0.25
CA LYS A 97 20.50 -24.27 -1.52
C LYS A 97 20.51 -23.31 -2.71
N TYR A 98 19.71 -22.24 -2.65
CA TYR A 98 19.44 -21.39 -3.82
C TYR A 98 20.15 -20.03 -3.79
N ARG A 99 20.78 -19.63 -2.68
CA ARG A 99 21.44 -18.32 -2.54
C ARG A 99 20.53 -17.15 -2.82
N VAL A 100 19.24 -17.23 -2.45
CA VAL A 100 18.23 -16.21 -2.76
C VAL A 100 18.65 -14.82 -2.29
N GLY A 101 18.41 -13.82 -3.12
CA GLY A 101 18.75 -12.43 -2.84
C GLY A 101 17.80 -11.74 -1.89
N GLY A 102 16.55 -12.23 -1.79
CA GLY A 102 15.53 -11.70 -0.92
C GLY A 102 14.58 -12.78 -0.37
N ILE A 103 13.89 -12.43 0.71
CA ILE A 103 12.78 -13.21 1.29
C ILE A 103 11.62 -12.26 1.58
N ILE A 104 10.41 -12.65 1.18
CA ILE A 104 9.18 -11.93 1.51
C ILE A 104 8.45 -12.60 2.66
N TYR A 105 8.01 -11.81 3.65
CA TYR A 105 7.21 -12.27 4.78
C TYR A 105 5.72 -12.12 4.55
N PHE A 106 4.98 -13.14 4.92
CA PHE A 106 3.51 -13.16 4.91
C PHE A 106 2.96 -13.64 6.25
N THR A 107 1.81 -13.12 6.65
CA THR A 107 1.10 -13.58 7.85
C THR A 107 0.64 -15.02 7.72
N TRP A 108 0.10 -15.40 6.56
CA TRP A 108 -0.36 -16.76 6.28
C TRP A 108 0.77 -17.78 6.17
N ALA A 109 2.03 -17.31 5.95
CA ALA A 109 3.22 -18.17 6.02
C ALA A 109 3.82 -18.22 7.44
N HIS A 110 3.13 -17.70 8.44
CA HIS A 110 3.48 -17.68 9.86
C HIS A 110 4.79 -16.93 10.20
N ASN A 111 5.20 -16.00 9.35
CA ASN A 111 6.44 -15.23 9.55
C ASN A 111 6.29 -14.10 10.56
N THR A 112 5.07 -13.60 10.79
CA THR A 112 4.83 -12.31 11.45
C THR A 112 3.97 -12.46 12.72
N ARG A 113 4.47 -13.20 13.72
CA ARG A 113 3.74 -13.46 14.98
C ARG A 113 3.87 -12.30 15.98
N THR A 114 5.12 -11.91 16.30
CA THR A 114 5.42 -10.79 17.20
C THR A 114 6.67 -10.04 16.70
N PRO A 115 6.87 -8.76 17.07
CA PRO A 115 8.05 -8.01 16.63
C PRO A 115 9.39 -8.67 16.99
N HIS A 116 9.51 -9.22 18.20
CA HIS A 116 10.73 -9.94 18.61
C HIS A 116 10.95 -11.20 17.80
N GLN A 117 9.90 -12.00 17.60
CA GLN A 117 9.99 -13.20 16.77
C GLN A 117 10.39 -12.86 15.32
N ILE A 118 9.85 -11.77 14.74
CA ILE A 118 10.22 -11.33 13.39
C ILE A 118 11.69 -10.90 13.35
N ALA A 119 12.17 -10.20 14.38
CA ALA A 119 13.58 -9.82 14.50
C ALA A 119 14.51 -11.05 14.60
N ASP A 120 14.13 -12.04 15.38
CA ASP A 120 14.88 -13.30 15.53
C ASP A 120 14.89 -14.10 14.22
N LEU A 121 13.76 -14.23 13.53
CA LEU A 121 13.67 -14.84 12.20
C LEU A 121 14.58 -14.10 11.21
N SER A 122 14.51 -12.77 11.17
CA SER A 122 15.32 -11.93 10.29
C SER A 122 16.80 -12.13 10.57
N ASN A 123 17.22 -12.09 11.83
CA ASN A 123 18.61 -12.32 12.23
C ASN A 123 19.09 -13.74 11.89
N GLY A 124 18.26 -14.76 12.12
CA GLY A 124 18.56 -16.13 11.78
C GLY A 124 18.78 -16.35 10.28
N ILE A 125 17.95 -15.71 9.43
CA ILE A 125 18.11 -15.73 7.97
C ILE A 125 19.43 -15.07 7.57
N GLN A 126 19.75 -13.88 8.14
CA GLN A 126 21.01 -13.21 7.85
C GLN A 126 22.22 -14.07 8.28
N GLN A 127 22.14 -14.67 9.46
CA GLN A 127 23.20 -15.55 9.97
C GLN A 127 23.42 -16.75 9.04
N ALA A 128 22.33 -17.42 8.61
CA ALA A 128 22.39 -18.55 7.69
C ALA A 128 22.99 -18.15 6.33
N SER A 129 22.65 -16.96 5.82
CA SER A 129 23.15 -16.48 4.54
C SER A 129 24.64 -16.12 4.60
N LEU A 130 25.04 -15.39 5.64
CA LEU A 130 26.42 -14.93 5.80
C LEU A 130 27.39 -16.08 6.16
N ALA A 131 26.90 -17.18 6.69
CA ALA A 131 27.69 -18.39 6.93
C ALA A 131 28.06 -19.13 5.63
N GLN A 132 27.43 -18.81 4.51
CA GLN A 132 27.73 -19.45 3.23
C GLN A 132 29.01 -18.89 2.60
N PRO A 133 29.75 -19.68 1.80
CA PRO A 133 30.87 -19.14 1.02
C PRO A 133 30.39 -17.93 0.17
N ARG A 134 31.10 -16.81 0.26
CA ARG A 134 30.69 -15.52 -0.37
C ARG A 134 29.28 -15.05 -0.02
N GLY A 135 28.82 -15.41 1.19
CA GLY A 135 27.49 -15.09 1.67
C GLY A 135 27.18 -13.59 1.61
N LEU A 136 26.02 -13.25 1.09
CA LEU A 136 25.50 -11.88 1.01
C LEU A 136 24.26 -11.76 1.91
N PRO A 137 24.01 -10.62 2.55
CA PRO A 137 22.80 -10.44 3.33
C PRO A 137 21.55 -10.51 2.43
N VAL A 138 20.49 -11.10 2.98
CA VAL A 138 19.20 -11.23 2.32
C VAL A 138 18.40 -9.94 2.46
N LEU A 139 17.80 -9.45 1.39
CA LEU A 139 16.85 -8.33 1.43
C LEU A 139 15.47 -8.85 1.86
N ILE A 140 15.09 -8.58 3.10
CA ILE A 140 13.80 -9.00 3.64
C ILE A 140 12.74 -7.96 3.32
N ALA A 141 11.64 -8.41 2.71
CA ALA A 141 10.53 -7.56 2.25
C ALA A 141 9.19 -7.99 2.86
N THR A 142 8.20 -7.11 2.82
CA THR A 142 6.79 -7.42 3.13
C THR A 142 5.85 -6.38 2.52
N ASP A 143 4.58 -6.76 2.33
CA ASP A 143 3.51 -5.82 1.97
C ASP A 143 3.01 -5.12 3.24
N GLN A 144 3.39 -3.89 3.44
CA GLN A 144 2.91 -3.06 4.55
C GLN A 144 2.29 -1.78 3.98
N GLU A 145 1.14 -1.94 3.32
CA GLU A 145 0.36 -0.83 2.72
C GLU A 145 -0.50 -0.12 3.77
N HIS A 146 -0.70 -0.76 4.93
CA HIS A 146 -1.71 -0.42 5.92
C HIS A 146 -3.16 -0.59 5.42
N GLY A 147 -4.16 -0.18 6.20
CA GLY A 147 -5.54 -0.48 5.86
C GLY A 147 -5.75 -1.99 5.69
N ILE A 148 -6.28 -2.41 4.53
CA ILE A 148 -6.63 -3.82 4.28
C ILE A 148 -5.43 -4.73 3.97
N VAL A 149 -4.25 -4.17 3.70
CA VAL A 149 -3.02 -4.93 3.40
C VAL A 149 -1.93 -4.56 4.40
N ALA A 150 -1.87 -5.30 5.50
CA ALA A 150 -0.85 -5.20 6.52
C ALA A 150 -0.39 -6.59 6.92
N ARG A 151 0.93 -6.83 7.00
CA ARG A 151 1.50 -8.13 7.39
C ARG A 151 2.07 -8.08 8.81
N VAL A 152 2.62 -6.94 9.20
CA VAL A 152 3.10 -6.70 10.56
C VAL A 152 1.99 -6.01 11.34
N GLY A 153 1.38 -6.75 12.26
CA GLY A 153 0.29 -6.30 13.09
C GLY A 153 0.73 -5.83 14.49
N ARG A 154 -0.23 -5.63 15.38
CA ARG A 154 0.02 -5.19 16.75
C ARG A 154 1.03 -6.09 17.47
N PRO A 155 1.89 -5.50 18.33
CA PRO A 155 1.86 -4.12 18.83
C PRO A 155 2.43 -3.07 17.90
N ALA A 156 2.90 -3.42 16.67
CA ALA A 156 3.32 -2.44 15.68
C ALA A 156 2.18 -1.46 15.34
N THR A 157 2.56 -0.26 14.92
CA THR A 157 1.61 0.80 14.63
C THR A 157 0.89 0.55 13.31
N LEU A 158 -0.42 0.32 13.39
CA LEU A 158 -1.29 0.28 12.22
C LEU A 158 -1.78 1.70 11.89
N PHE A 159 -1.66 2.08 10.63
CA PHE A 159 -2.14 3.37 10.09
C PHE A 159 -3.41 3.17 9.26
N PRO A 160 -4.16 4.25 8.98
CA PRO A 160 -5.21 4.22 7.97
C PRO A 160 -4.65 3.80 6.61
N GLY A 161 -5.48 3.09 5.82
CA GLY A 161 -5.14 2.68 4.47
C GLY A 161 -5.01 3.84 3.49
N ALA A 162 -4.48 3.57 2.29
CA ALA A 162 -4.17 4.59 1.30
C ALA A 162 -5.38 5.47 0.94
N MET A 163 -6.56 4.89 0.68
CA MET A 163 -7.75 5.69 0.35
C MET A 163 -8.21 6.57 1.52
N ALA A 164 -8.04 6.13 2.76
CA ALA A 164 -8.29 6.96 3.94
C ALA A 164 -7.30 8.13 4.03
N ILE A 165 -6.01 7.89 3.76
CA ILE A 165 -4.99 8.95 3.67
C ILE A 165 -5.32 9.92 2.52
N GLY A 166 -5.81 9.41 1.39
CA GLY A 166 -6.33 10.21 0.27
C GLY A 166 -7.49 11.10 0.68
N ALA A 167 -8.44 10.56 1.45
CA ALA A 167 -9.56 11.34 2.00
C ALA A 167 -9.09 12.44 2.97
N GLY A 168 -8.02 12.20 3.73
CA GLY A 168 -7.38 13.22 4.57
C GLY A 168 -6.59 14.26 3.79
N GLY A 169 -6.11 13.94 2.58
CA GLY A 169 -5.43 14.83 1.63
C GLY A 169 -4.09 15.42 2.10
N SER A 170 -3.47 14.84 3.13
CA SER A 170 -2.29 15.42 3.79
C SER A 170 -1.00 14.70 3.40
N ARG A 171 -0.15 15.34 2.56
CA ARG A 171 1.20 14.84 2.23
C ARG A 171 2.10 14.71 3.47
N ALA A 172 1.91 15.58 4.47
CA ALA A 172 2.65 15.51 5.73
C ALA A 172 2.29 14.24 6.53
N ASP A 173 1.01 13.86 6.53
CA ASP A 173 0.53 12.64 7.18
C ASP A 173 1.04 11.39 6.43
N ALA A 174 1.00 11.36 5.09
CA ALA A 174 1.56 10.28 4.27
C ALA A 174 3.08 10.10 4.52
N ARG A 175 3.86 11.19 4.57
CA ARG A 175 5.28 11.12 4.91
C ARG A 175 5.52 10.61 6.34
N THR A 176 4.69 11.05 7.29
CA THR A 176 4.81 10.62 8.70
C THR A 176 4.48 9.14 8.84
N LEU A 177 3.44 8.64 8.13
CA LEU A 177 3.09 7.23 8.02
C LEU A 177 4.29 6.44 7.50
N GLY A 178 4.82 6.78 6.33
CA GLY A 178 5.96 6.09 5.73
C GLY A 178 7.18 6.07 6.66
N ARG A 179 7.47 7.18 7.35
CA ARG A 179 8.61 7.29 8.27
C ARG A 179 8.45 6.40 9.51
N ILE A 180 7.27 6.35 10.12
CA ILE A 180 7.04 5.52 11.31
C ILE A 180 6.97 4.05 10.91
N SER A 181 6.20 3.70 9.87
CA SER A 181 6.11 2.34 9.35
C SER A 181 7.49 1.79 8.98
N GLY A 182 8.27 2.56 8.22
CA GLY A 182 9.62 2.17 7.85
C GLY A 182 10.56 2.01 9.05
N ALA A 183 10.48 2.90 10.06
CA ALA A 183 11.28 2.76 11.27
C ALA A 183 10.97 1.48 12.05
N GLU A 184 9.68 1.13 12.17
CA GLU A 184 9.24 -0.10 12.85
C GLU A 184 9.63 -1.36 12.06
N LEU A 185 9.46 -1.35 10.72
CA LEU A 185 9.91 -2.44 9.84
C LEU A 185 11.43 -2.65 9.96
N ARG A 186 12.21 -1.57 9.91
CA ARG A 186 13.66 -1.64 10.06
C ARG A 186 14.08 -2.24 11.39
N ALA A 187 13.39 -1.91 12.49
CA ALA A 187 13.72 -2.40 13.82
C ALA A 187 13.56 -3.92 13.95
N ILE A 188 12.70 -4.54 13.13
CA ILE A 188 12.46 -5.99 13.09
C ILE A 188 13.19 -6.70 11.94
N GLY A 189 14.09 -6.01 11.24
CA GLY A 189 14.93 -6.57 10.19
C GLY A 189 14.36 -6.55 8.78
N ILE A 190 13.15 -6.02 8.56
CA ILE A 190 12.56 -5.83 7.24
C ILE A 190 13.14 -4.56 6.63
N ARG A 191 13.71 -4.66 5.41
CA ARG A 191 14.44 -3.57 4.75
C ARG A 191 13.78 -3.08 3.47
N GLN A 192 12.69 -3.73 3.03
CA GLN A 192 11.91 -3.30 1.87
C GLN A 192 10.41 -3.43 2.16
N ALA A 193 9.67 -2.37 1.93
CA ALA A 193 8.21 -2.37 1.92
C ALA A 193 7.71 -2.39 0.48
N TYR A 194 6.85 -3.35 0.13
CA TYR A 194 6.10 -3.32 -1.12
C TYR A 194 4.89 -2.39 -0.96
N ALA A 195 5.21 -1.12 -0.82
CA ALA A 195 4.35 0.05 -0.66
C ALA A 195 5.14 1.32 -1.07
N PRO A 196 4.45 2.38 -1.50
CA PRO A 196 3.00 2.54 -1.60
C PRO A 196 2.41 1.97 -2.90
N ASP A 197 1.08 1.76 -2.87
CA ASP A 197 0.28 1.60 -4.08
C ASP A 197 0.24 2.95 -4.82
N ALA A 198 0.64 2.95 -6.09
CA ALA A 198 0.71 4.14 -6.95
C ALA A 198 -0.34 4.14 -8.06
N ASP A 199 -1.28 3.19 -8.01
CA ASP A 199 -2.37 3.08 -8.97
C ASP A 199 -3.40 4.21 -8.76
N VAL A 200 -3.94 4.76 -9.85
CA VAL A 200 -5.01 5.76 -9.83
C VAL A 200 -6.35 5.07 -10.01
N ASN A 201 -7.14 4.93 -8.94
CA ASN A 201 -8.37 4.12 -8.95
C ASN A 201 -9.54 4.86 -9.59
N VAL A 202 -9.63 4.84 -10.90
CA VAL A 202 -10.71 5.49 -11.66
C VAL A 202 -11.92 4.57 -11.91
N ASN A 203 -11.75 3.26 -11.71
CA ASN A 203 -12.82 2.28 -11.91
C ASN A 203 -13.42 1.84 -10.56
N PRO A 204 -14.69 2.23 -10.26
CA PRO A 204 -15.36 1.79 -9.03
C PRO A 204 -15.53 0.27 -8.91
N ALA A 205 -15.52 -0.45 -10.03
CA ALA A 205 -15.64 -1.90 -10.09
C ALA A 205 -14.31 -2.63 -9.93
N ASN A 206 -13.19 -1.91 -9.73
CA ASN A 206 -11.88 -2.53 -9.58
C ASN A 206 -11.84 -3.46 -8.34
N PRO A 207 -11.67 -4.78 -8.51
CA PRO A 207 -11.76 -5.73 -7.42
C PRO A 207 -10.46 -5.82 -6.59
N VAL A 208 -9.32 -5.39 -7.15
CA VAL A 208 -7.97 -5.61 -6.60
C VAL A 208 -7.43 -4.36 -5.92
N ILE A 209 -7.50 -3.23 -6.58
CA ILE A 209 -6.92 -1.96 -6.10
C ILE A 209 -7.90 -1.28 -5.14
N GLY A 210 -8.99 -0.71 -5.64
CA GLY A 210 -10.01 -0.09 -4.79
C GLY A 210 -9.39 0.80 -3.71
N VAL A 211 -9.68 0.48 -2.45
CA VAL A 211 -9.21 1.25 -1.27
C VAL A 211 -7.70 1.17 -1.00
N ARG A 212 -6.94 0.34 -1.74
CA ARG A 212 -5.47 0.33 -1.68
C ARG A 212 -4.84 1.55 -2.36
N SER A 213 -5.54 2.16 -3.33
CA SER A 213 -5.15 3.42 -3.97
C SER A 213 -5.50 4.62 -3.09
N PHE A 214 -4.72 5.69 -3.19
CA PHE A 214 -5.03 6.99 -2.54
C PHE A 214 -6.26 7.68 -3.15
N GLY A 215 -6.69 7.34 -4.37
CA GLY A 215 -7.86 7.92 -5.00
C GLY A 215 -7.83 7.91 -6.53
N ALA A 216 -8.68 8.76 -7.13
CA ALA A 216 -8.89 8.85 -8.57
C ALA A 216 -8.26 10.11 -9.22
N ASP A 217 -7.68 11.02 -8.46
CA ASP A 217 -7.00 12.20 -8.97
C ASP A 217 -5.49 11.93 -9.05
N ALA A 218 -4.95 11.90 -10.27
CA ALA A 218 -3.57 11.52 -10.53
C ALA A 218 -2.54 12.41 -9.80
N ASP A 219 -2.78 13.72 -9.73
CA ASP A 219 -1.86 14.68 -9.07
C ASP A 219 -1.92 14.56 -7.54
N ALA A 220 -3.11 14.33 -6.98
CA ALA A 220 -3.26 14.06 -5.56
C ALA A 220 -2.57 12.75 -5.17
N VAL A 221 -2.82 11.66 -5.91
CA VAL A 221 -2.16 10.35 -5.73
C VAL A 221 -0.64 10.52 -5.82
N ALA A 222 -0.14 11.18 -6.87
CA ALA A 222 1.29 11.42 -7.06
C ALA A 222 1.95 12.16 -5.88
N GLY A 223 1.25 13.17 -5.34
CA GLY A 223 1.73 13.93 -4.20
C GLY A 223 1.82 13.10 -2.91
N LEU A 224 0.86 12.20 -2.68
CA LEU A 224 0.82 11.32 -1.51
C LEU A 224 1.83 10.18 -1.65
N VAL A 225 1.92 9.54 -2.82
CA VAL A 225 2.95 8.53 -3.15
C VAL A 225 4.35 9.08 -2.91
N ALA A 226 4.68 10.23 -3.49
CA ALA A 226 6.01 10.84 -3.31
C ALA A 226 6.32 11.17 -1.85
N ALA A 227 5.31 11.55 -1.06
CA ALA A 227 5.47 11.86 0.35
C ALA A 227 5.73 10.60 1.19
N GLU A 228 4.97 9.52 0.96
CA GLU A 228 5.15 8.25 1.65
C GLU A 228 6.49 7.61 1.29
N VAL A 229 6.88 7.59 0.01
CA VAL A 229 8.20 7.14 -0.46
C VAL A 229 9.31 7.84 0.32
N LYS A 230 9.28 9.17 0.41
CA LYS A 230 10.28 9.94 1.17
C LYS A 230 10.31 9.52 2.64
N GLY A 231 9.15 9.41 3.28
CA GLY A 231 9.07 8.99 4.68
C GLY A 231 9.65 7.61 4.92
N CYS A 232 9.30 6.62 4.11
CA CYS A 232 9.78 5.26 4.19
C CYS A 232 11.31 5.21 4.02
N GLN A 233 11.85 5.82 2.97
CA GLN A 233 13.28 5.79 2.66
C GLN A 233 14.14 6.58 3.65
N GLU A 234 13.63 7.66 4.25
CA GLU A 234 14.28 8.38 5.34
C GLU A 234 14.51 7.52 6.58
N SER A 235 13.70 6.49 6.80
CA SER A 235 13.87 5.54 7.89
C SER A 235 14.87 4.41 7.58
N GLY A 236 15.40 4.32 6.36
CA GLY A 236 16.33 3.30 5.90
C GLY A 236 15.64 1.99 5.49
N VAL A 237 14.42 2.08 4.99
CA VAL A 237 13.66 1.00 4.34
C VAL A 237 13.37 1.41 2.90
N ALA A 238 13.61 0.51 1.94
CA ALA A 238 13.28 0.74 0.55
C ALA A 238 11.76 0.78 0.36
N ALA A 239 11.25 1.81 -0.30
CA ALA A 239 9.88 1.85 -0.77
C ALA A 239 9.76 1.24 -2.16
N THR A 240 8.59 0.69 -2.49
CA THR A 240 8.32 0.07 -3.80
C THR A 240 6.97 0.58 -4.32
N ALA A 241 7.00 1.44 -5.35
CA ALA A 241 5.76 1.88 -6.00
C ALA A 241 5.21 0.78 -6.90
N LYS A 242 3.90 0.55 -6.83
CA LYS A 242 3.20 -0.53 -7.54
C LYS A 242 1.80 -0.11 -7.98
N HIS A 243 1.28 -0.69 -9.05
CA HIS A 243 1.80 -1.75 -9.91
C HIS A 243 2.03 -1.19 -11.33
N PHE A 244 3.29 -0.99 -11.69
CA PHE A 244 3.64 -0.36 -12.99
C PHE A 244 3.20 -1.23 -14.18
N PRO A 245 2.56 -0.67 -15.24
CA PRO A 245 2.42 0.76 -15.56
C PRO A 245 1.13 1.43 -15.05
N GLY A 246 0.35 0.82 -14.16
CA GLY A 246 -0.88 1.33 -13.55
C GLY A 246 -2.02 0.32 -13.63
N HIS A 247 -2.56 -0.09 -12.48
CA HIS A 247 -3.59 -1.14 -12.32
C HIS A 247 -4.98 -0.56 -11.93
N GLY A 248 -5.12 0.78 -11.95
CA GLY A 248 -6.27 1.46 -11.36
C GLY A 248 -7.59 1.38 -12.14
N ASP A 249 -7.57 0.99 -13.43
CA ASP A 249 -8.75 0.85 -14.29
C ASP A 249 -8.98 -0.60 -14.77
N THR A 250 -8.77 -1.59 -13.92
CA THR A 250 -9.08 -2.98 -14.25
C THR A 250 -10.41 -3.40 -13.64
N ALA A 251 -11.20 -4.20 -14.39
CA ALA A 251 -12.40 -4.87 -13.90
C ALA A 251 -12.16 -6.37 -13.63
N VAL A 252 -10.96 -6.87 -13.91
CA VAL A 252 -10.53 -8.26 -13.72
C VAL A 252 -9.40 -8.29 -12.71
N ASP A 253 -9.44 -9.27 -11.81
CA ASP A 253 -8.36 -9.51 -10.84
C ASP A 253 -7.21 -10.28 -11.51
N SER A 254 -6.01 -9.72 -11.49
CA SER A 254 -4.78 -10.34 -12.03
C SER A 254 -4.35 -11.62 -11.31
N HIS A 255 -4.91 -11.90 -10.15
CA HIS A 255 -4.72 -13.19 -9.48
C HIS A 255 -5.44 -14.35 -10.21
N PHE A 256 -6.48 -14.07 -11.00
CA PHE A 256 -7.34 -15.07 -11.62
C PHE A 256 -7.44 -14.97 -13.15
N GLY A 257 -6.87 -13.93 -13.78
CA GLY A 257 -6.99 -13.73 -15.22
C GLY A 257 -6.08 -12.66 -15.78
N PHE A 258 -6.31 -12.29 -17.06
CA PHE A 258 -5.56 -11.26 -17.78
C PHE A 258 -6.32 -9.93 -17.77
N PRO A 259 -6.00 -9.00 -16.86
CA PRO A 259 -6.54 -7.65 -16.93
C PRO A 259 -5.98 -6.90 -18.15
N VAL A 260 -6.84 -6.13 -18.79
CA VAL A 260 -6.45 -5.26 -19.92
C VAL A 260 -6.82 -3.81 -19.58
N ILE A 261 -5.86 -2.91 -19.67
CA ILE A 261 -6.06 -1.46 -19.61
C ILE A 261 -6.13 -0.93 -21.04
N THR A 262 -7.27 -0.35 -21.42
CA THR A 262 -7.51 0.16 -22.77
C THR A 262 -7.21 1.66 -22.94
N HIS A 263 -6.53 2.26 -21.98
CA HIS A 263 -6.12 3.66 -22.06
C HIS A 263 -5.25 3.91 -23.29
N SER A 264 -5.50 5.03 -23.98
CA SER A 264 -4.58 5.49 -25.01
C SER A 264 -3.24 5.91 -24.39
N ARG A 265 -2.20 6.02 -25.21
CA ARG A 265 -0.89 6.51 -24.73
C ARG A 265 -1.00 7.88 -24.04
N GLU A 266 -1.79 8.81 -24.60
CA GLU A 266 -1.99 10.15 -24.04
C GLU A 266 -2.73 10.12 -22.70
N LEU A 267 -3.71 9.24 -22.55
CA LEU A 267 -4.43 9.07 -21.28
C LEU A 267 -3.52 8.45 -20.23
N TRP A 268 -2.77 7.41 -20.58
CA TRP A 268 -1.79 6.80 -19.70
C TRP A 268 -0.77 7.83 -19.18
N GLU A 269 -0.26 8.72 -20.05
CA GLU A 269 0.69 9.77 -19.66
C GLU A 269 0.12 10.78 -18.67
N LYS A 270 -1.16 11.08 -18.77
CA LYS A 270 -1.88 12.06 -17.94
C LYS A 270 -2.48 11.47 -16.68
N LEU A 271 -2.63 10.17 -16.61
CA LEU A 271 -3.29 9.46 -15.52
C LEU A 271 -2.33 8.50 -14.82
N ASP A 272 -2.09 7.34 -15.43
CA ASP A 272 -1.41 6.21 -14.77
C ASP A 272 0.08 6.48 -14.53
N ALA A 273 0.76 7.16 -15.45
CA ALA A 273 2.18 7.45 -15.36
C ALA A 273 2.52 8.54 -14.31
N VAL A 274 1.55 9.38 -13.93
CA VAL A 274 1.79 10.59 -13.10
C VAL A 274 2.33 10.22 -11.72
N PRO A 275 1.77 9.26 -10.97
CA PRO A 275 2.31 8.85 -9.67
C PRO A 275 3.69 8.19 -9.78
N PHE A 276 3.94 7.37 -10.80
CA PHE A 276 5.25 6.75 -11.01
C PHE A 276 6.33 7.77 -11.34
N ARG A 277 6.04 8.75 -12.19
CA ARG A 277 6.93 9.90 -12.44
C ARG A 277 7.24 10.66 -11.15
N ALA A 278 6.25 10.83 -10.28
CA ALA A 278 6.45 11.50 -8.99
C ALA A 278 7.30 10.66 -8.03
N ALA A 279 7.09 9.34 -7.99
CA ALA A 279 7.91 8.40 -7.22
C ALA A 279 9.37 8.41 -7.68
N ILE A 280 9.61 8.37 -9.01
CA ILE A 280 10.95 8.45 -9.60
C ILE A 280 11.63 9.77 -9.23
N ARG A 281 10.95 10.92 -9.37
CA ARG A 281 11.48 12.22 -8.92
C ARG A 281 11.74 12.29 -7.42
N ALA A 282 11.00 11.51 -6.62
CA ALA A 282 11.24 11.40 -5.19
C ALA A 282 12.43 10.49 -4.84
N GLY A 283 13.05 9.83 -5.83
CA GLY A 283 14.18 8.94 -5.67
C GLY A 283 13.80 7.55 -5.16
N ILE A 284 12.70 7.00 -5.65
CA ILE A 284 12.22 5.67 -5.24
C ILE A 284 13.22 4.57 -5.49
N ASP A 285 13.36 3.65 -4.55
CA ASP A 285 14.33 2.56 -4.57
C ASP A 285 13.89 1.37 -5.43
N SER A 286 12.59 1.09 -5.48
CA SER A 286 12.06 -0.06 -6.20
C SER A 286 10.72 0.27 -6.88
N ILE A 287 10.47 -0.35 -8.03
CA ILE A 287 9.18 -0.33 -8.72
C ILE A 287 8.76 -1.78 -8.99
N MET A 288 7.51 -2.11 -8.65
CA MET A 288 6.93 -3.43 -8.89
C MET A 288 6.08 -3.40 -10.15
N THR A 289 6.28 -4.41 -11.02
CA THR A 289 5.53 -4.54 -12.28
C THR A 289 4.16 -5.16 -12.05
N ALA A 290 3.20 -4.85 -12.92
CA ALA A 290 1.87 -5.47 -12.95
C ALA A 290 1.76 -6.59 -13.99
N HIS A 291 0.94 -7.60 -13.72
CA HIS A 291 0.58 -8.65 -14.69
C HIS A 291 -0.66 -8.23 -15.49
N ILE A 292 -0.56 -7.10 -16.17
CA ILE A 292 -1.64 -6.49 -16.97
C ILE A 292 -1.18 -6.22 -18.39
N MET A 293 -2.09 -6.31 -19.34
CA MET A 293 -1.85 -5.91 -20.72
C MET A 293 -2.27 -4.46 -20.93
N VAL A 294 -1.43 -3.69 -21.64
CA VAL A 294 -1.71 -2.30 -22.03
C VAL A 294 -1.39 -2.15 -23.51
N PRO A 295 -2.33 -2.48 -24.44
CA PRO A 295 -2.07 -2.56 -25.87
C PRO A 295 -1.55 -1.25 -26.49
N ALA A 296 -1.87 -0.10 -25.91
CA ALA A 296 -1.35 1.19 -26.35
C ALA A 296 0.14 1.43 -26.02
N LEU A 297 0.73 0.61 -25.15
CA LEU A 297 2.14 0.64 -24.76
C LEU A 297 2.92 -0.52 -25.36
N ASP A 298 2.28 -1.68 -25.52
CA ASP A 298 2.83 -2.88 -26.16
C ASP A 298 1.68 -3.72 -26.75
N ASP A 299 1.63 -3.86 -28.05
CA ASP A 299 0.58 -4.60 -28.79
C ASP A 299 0.89 -6.09 -28.97
N SER A 300 1.98 -6.60 -28.39
CA SER A 300 2.38 -8.03 -28.45
C SER A 300 1.39 -8.96 -27.74
N GLY A 301 0.52 -8.42 -26.87
CA GLY A 301 -0.35 -9.18 -25.98
C GLY A 301 0.41 -9.83 -24.81
N ASP A 302 1.59 -9.34 -24.47
CA ASP A 302 2.31 -9.73 -23.28
C ASP A 302 1.90 -8.84 -22.08
N PRO A 303 1.86 -9.39 -20.86
CA PRO A 303 1.69 -8.56 -19.68
C PRO A 303 2.92 -7.67 -19.46
N ALA A 304 2.73 -6.52 -18.85
CA ALA A 304 3.79 -5.52 -18.62
C ALA A 304 5.05 -6.13 -17.98
N THR A 305 4.91 -7.09 -17.09
CA THR A 305 6.04 -7.82 -16.47
C THR A 305 6.95 -8.50 -17.51
N LEU A 306 6.43 -8.92 -18.65
CA LEU A 306 7.17 -9.62 -19.72
C LEU A 306 7.47 -8.71 -20.92
N SER A 307 7.03 -7.46 -20.89
CA SER A 307 7.11 -6.51 -22.00
C SER A 307 8.40 -5.69 -21.94
N ARG A 308 9.32 -5.94 -22.89
CA ARG A 308 10.51 -5.12 -23.06
C ARG A 308 10.19 -3.66 -23.47
N PRO A 309 9.22 -3.38 -24.37
CA PRO A 309 8.79 -2.01 -24.67
C PRO A 309 8.37 -1.24 -23.41
N ILE A 310 7.63 -1.87 -22.48
CA ILE A 310 7.15 -1.22 -21.25
C ILE A 310 8.29 -1.05 -20.24
N LEU A 311 9.03 -2.12 -19.93
CA LEU A 311 10.01 -2.08 -18.83
C LEU A 311 11.34 -1.44 -19.26
N THR A 312 11.87 -1.78 -20.43
CA THR A 312 13.10 -1.17 -20.93
C THR A 312 12.80 0.15 -21.61
N GLY A 313 11.92 0.16 -22.62
CA GLY A 313 11.65 1.36 -23.42
C GLY A 313 11.05 2.49 -22.59
N ILE A 314 9.94 2.23 -21.91
CA ILE A 314 9.23 3.29 -21.15
C ILE A 314 9.89 3.52 -19.80
N LEU A 315 9.98 2.50 -18.93
CA LEU A 315 10.41 2.71 -17.55
C LEU A 315 11.89 3.12 -17.45
N ARG A 316 12.79 2.39 -18.15
CA ARG A 316 14.22 2.67 -18.08
C ARG A 316 14.64 3.87 -18.93
N GLU A 317 14.30 3.84 -20.23
CA GLU A 317 14.82 4.81 -21.19
C GLU A 317 14.03 6.12 -21.18
N GLU A 318 12.69 6.08 -21.24
CA GLU A 318 11.88 7.30 -21.31
C GLU A 318 11.72 7.97 -19.94
N LEU A 319 11.38 7.20 -18.87
CA LEU A 319 11.20 7.73 -17.52
C LEU A 319 12.53 7.86 -16.75
N GLY A 320 13.63 7.30 -17.27
CA GLY A 320 14.97 7.41 -16.71
C GLY A 320 15.16 6.69 -15.36
N TYR A 321 14.41 5.61 -15.10
CA TYR A 321 14.48 4.89 -13.84
C TYR A 321 15.65 3.89 -13.81
N ASP A 322 16.58 4.04 -12.86
CA ASP A 322 17.72 3.12 -12.67
C ASP A 322 17.74 2.39 -11.32
N GLY A 323 16.64 2.41 -10.57
CA GLY A 323 16.46 1.61 -9.36
C GLY A 323 16.07 0.15 -9.66
N VAL A 324 15.77 -0.62 -8.62
CA VAL A 324 15.39 -2.03 -8.74
C VAL A 324 13.98 -2.17 -9.32
N VAL A 325 13.81 -3.02 -10.33
CA VAL A 325 12.51 -3.46 -10.83
C VAL A 325 12.25 -4.88 -10.33
N VAL A 326 11.20 -5.05 -9.56
CA VAL A 326 10.73 -6.34 -9.05
C VAL A 326 9.41 -6.72 -9.72
N THR A 327 9.20 -8.01 -10.02
CA THR A 327 7.89 -8.47 -10.49
C THR A 327 6.87 -8.42 -9.38
N ASP A 328 5.57 -8.33 -9.69
CA ASP A 328 4.55 -8.88 -8.81
C ASP A 328 4.73 -10.40 -8.69
N SER A 329 4.00 -11.05 -7.79
CA SER A 329 4.17 -12.49 -7.54
C SER A 329 4.00 -13.31 -8.83
N LEU A 330 5.05 -14.04 -9.20
CA LEU A 330 5.02 -14.90 -10.40
C LEU A 330 4.10 -16.12 -10.22
N GLY A 331 3.56 -16.34 -9.01
CA GLY A 331 2.52 -17.33 -8.75
C GLY A 331 1.13 -16.94 -9.25
N MET A 332 0.92 -15.68 -9.67
CA MET A 332 -0.38 -15.18 -10.15
C MET A 332 -0.69 -15.68 -11.56
N GLU A 333 -1.97 -16.06 -11.80
CA GLU A 333 -2.40 -16.61 -13.10
C GLU A 333 -2.21 -15.62 -14.26
N GLY A 334 -2.37 -14.33 -14.01
CA GLY A 334 -2.22 -13.27 -15.01
C GLY A 334 -0.85 -13.18 -15.71
N VAL A 335 0.16 -13.94 -15.30
CA VAL A 335 1.47 -14.00 -15.95
C VAL A 335 1.82 -15.41 -16.45
N ARG A 336 1.21 -16.45 -15.85
CA ARG A 336 1.57 -17.87 -16.08
C ARG A 336 0.90 -18.49 -17.31
N GLN A 337 -0.35 -18.10 -17.61
CA GLN A 337 -1.21 -18.80 -18.57
C GLN A 337 -0.64 -18.86 -19.99
N LYS A 338 0.12 -17.84 -20.43
CA LYS A 338 0.62 -17.78 -21.80
C LYS A 338 1.90 -18.59 -22.02
N TYR A 339 2.83 -18.61 -21.05
CA TYR A 339 4.18 -19.11 -21.26
C TYR A 339 4.62 -20.25 -20.35
N GLY A 340 3.95 -20.45 -19.21
CA GLY A 340 4.35 -21.43 -18.21
C GLY A 340 5.46 -20.95 -17.26
N ASP A 341 5.64 -21.69 -16.18
CA ASP A 341 6.43 -21.28 -15.01
C ASP A 341 7.95 -21.31 -15.25
N ASP A 342 8.42 -22.04 -16.25
CA ASP A 342 9.82 -22.10 -16.67
C ASP A 342 10.21 -20.93 -17.57
N ARG A 343 9.28 -20.45 -18.40
CA ARG A 343 9.55 -19.38 -19.34
C ARG A 343 9.41 -17.99 -18.75
N VAL A 344 8.42 -17.80 -17.87
CA VAL A 344 8.08 -16.50 -17.28
C VAL A 344 9.30 -15.81 -16.63
N PRO A 345 10.11 -16.44 -15.76
CA PRO A 345 11.27 -15.80 -15.15
C PRO A 345 12.33 -15.36 -16.17
N VAL A 346 12.56 -16.16 -17.22
CA VAL A 346 13.50 -15.83 -18.30
C VAL A 346 13.01 -14.61 -19.08
N LEU A 347 11.73 -14.59 -19.48
CA LEU A 347 11.13 -13.48 -20.22
C LEU A 347 11.09 -12.18 -19.41
N ALA A 348 10.79 -12.26 -18.11
CA ALA A 348 10.82 -11.10 -17.21
C ALA A 348 12.23 -10.47 -17.14
N LEU A 349 13.29 -11.27 -17.00
CA LEU A 349 14.67 -10.78 -17.02
C LEU A 349 15.03 -10.16 -18.39
N LYS A 350 14.59 -10.76 -19.51
CA LYS A 350 14.76 -10.20 -20.86
C LYS A 350 14.04 -8.87 -21.04
N ALA A 351 12.88 -8.71 -20.40
CA ALA A 351 12.10 -7.48 -20.45
C ALA A 351 12.75 -6.33 -19.66
N GLY A 352 13.59 -6.62 -18.66
CA GLY A 352 14.28 -5.58 -17.88
C GLY A 352 14.05 -5.65 -16.36
N VAL A 353 13.42 -6.72 -15.86
CA VAL A 353 13.25 -6.99 -14.43
C VAL A 353 14.59 -7.31 -13.79
N ASP A 354 14.78 -6.92 -12.51
CA ASP A 354 15.96 -7.22 -11.72
C ASP A 354 15.71 -8.28 -10.63
N GLN A 355 14.50 -8.35 -10.08
CA GLN A 355 14.12 -9.32 -9.06
C GLN A 355 12.83 -10.06 -9.42
N LEU A 356 12.87 -11.38 -9.25
CA LEU A 356 11.79 -12.32 -9.54
C LEU A 356 11.10 -12.71 -8.24
N LEU A 357 9.89 -12.19 -8.01
CA LEU A 357 9.16 -12.41 -6.77
C LEU A 357 8.34 -13.70 -6.82
N ASN A 358 8.61 -14.58 -5.86
CA ASN A 358 7.72 -15.66 -5.45
C ASN A 358 7.21 -16.53 -6.60
N PRO A 359 8.11 -17.15 -7.43
CA PRO A 359 7.69 -18.07 -8.46
C PRO A 359 6.97 -19.29 -7.83
N PRO A 360 6.00 -19.91 -8.53
CA PRO A 360 5.25 -21.06 -8.00
C PRO A 360 6.14 -22.28 -7.73
N SER A 361 7.18 -22.48 -8.53
CA SER A 361 8.24 -23.47 -8.32
C SER A 361 9.59 -22.80 -8.45
N LEU A 362 10.27 -22.62 -7.31
CA LEU A 362 11.59 -21.99 -7.29
C LEU A 362 12.63 -22.82 -8.04
N ASP A 363 12.62 -24.15 -7.85
CA ASP A 363 13.58 -25.04 -8.52
C ASP A 363 13.46 -24.96 -10.04
N LEU A 364 12.23 -24.99 -10.57
CA LEU A 364 11.97 -24.86 -12.00
C LEU A 364 12.43 -23.50 -12.54
N ALA A 365 12.04 -22.41 -11.88
CA ALA A 365 12.39 -21.05 -12.26
C ALA A 365 13.91 -20.81 -12.23
N TRP A 366 14.56 -21.25 -11.17
CA TRP A 366 16.01 -21.11 -10.97
C TRP A 366 16.80 -21.88 -12.04
N ASN A 367 16.44 -23.15 -12.31
CA ASN A 367 17.05 -23.98 -13.36
C ASN A 367 16.78 -23.42 -14.77
N ALA A 368 15.59 -22.86 -15.02
CA ALA A 368 15.27 -22.22 -16.30
C ALA A 368 16.17 -21.01 -16.60
N VAL A 369 16.38 -20.13 -15.59
CA VAL A 369 17.30 -18.99 -15.73
C VAL A 369 18.75 -19.45 -15.97
N LEU A 370 19.23 -20.44 -15.20
CA LEU A 370 20.57 -21.04 -15.42
C LEU A 370 20.72 -21.59 -16.84
N THR A 371 19.72 -22.32 -17.31
CA THR A 371 19.73 -22.90 -18.66
C THR A 371 19.75 -21.82 -19.73
N ALA A 372 18.95 -20.75 -19.55
CA ALA A 372 18.92 -19.63 -20.49
C ALA A 372 20.27 -18.89 -20.59
N VAL A 373 21.00 -18.78 -19.47
CA VAL A 373 22.34 -18.18 -19.51
C VAL A 373 23.34 -19.12 -20.16
N ARG A 374 23.33 -20.39 -19.81
CA ARG A 374 24.25 -21.40 -20.38
C ARG A 374 24.05 -21.61 -21.89
N SER A 375 22.83 -21.45 -22.38
CA SER A 375 22.51 -21.52 -23.81
C SER A 375 22.78 -20.21 -24.57
N GLY A 376 23.06 -19.10 -23.88
CA GLY A 376 23.24 -17.78 -24.47
C GLY A 376 21.93 -17.03 -24.77
N GLU A 377 20.78 -17.54 -24.36
CA GLU A 377 19.48 -16.86 -24.48
C GLU A 377 19.42 -15.61 -23.59
N LEU A 378 19.99 -15.68 -22.38
CA LEU A 378 20.31 -14.57 -21.51
C LEU A 378 21.83 -14.39 -21.46
N THR A 379 22.29 -13.15 -21.45
CA THR A 379 23.73 -12.89 -21.23
C THR A 379 24.03 -12.78 -19.74
N GLU A 380 25.21 -13.24 -19.32
CA GLU A 380 25.66 -13.04 -17.95
C GLU A 380 25.76 -11.54 -17.60
N ALA A 381 26.15 -10.70 -18.58
CA ALA A 381 26.16 -9.26 -18.43
C ALA A 381 24.78 -8.68 -18.05
N ARG A 382 23.69 -9.23 -18.59
CA ARG A 382 22.32 -8.81 -18.18
C ARG A 382 22.02 -9.15 -16.72
N LEU A 383 22.51 -10.29 -16.24
CA LEU A 383 22.40 -10.64 -14.82
C LEU A 383 23.23 -9.68 -13.96
N ASP A 384 24.46 -9.37 -14.39
CA ASP A 384 25.38 -8.48 -13.68
C ASP A 384 24.82 -7.05 -13.55
N GLU A 385 24.10 -6.55 -14.56
CA GLU A 385 23.36 -5.28 -14.47
C GLU A 385 22.30 -5.30 -13.36
N SER A 386 21.49 -6.35 -13.29
CA SER A 386 20.48 -6.51 -12.25
C SER A 386 21.11 -6.65 -10.85
N LEU A 387 22.16 -7.45 -10.76
CA LEU A 387 22.90 -7.64 -9.52
C LEU A 387 23.50 -6.34 -9.01
N LEU A 388 24.03 -5.50 -9.89
CA LEU A 388 24.59 -4.20 -9.49
C LEU A 388 23.50 -3.31 -8.87
N ARG A 389 22.28 -3.26 -9.44
CA ARG A 389 21.15 -2.52 -8.87
C ARG A 389 20.73 -3.07 -7.51
N VAL A 390 20.58 -4.39 -7.39
CA VAL A 390 20.22 -5.06 -6.13
C VAL A 390 21.28 -4.84 -5.06
N LEU A 391 22.57 -4.94 -5.39
CA LEU A 391 23.65 -4.72 -4.43
C LEU A 391 23.82 -3.25 -4.05
N ARG A 392 23.63 -2.30 -4.98
CA ARG A 392 23.53 -0.86 -4.65
C ARG A 392 22.42 -0.60 -3.64
N LEU A 393 21.25 -1.22 -3.82
CA LEU A 393 20.14 -1.13 -2.87
C LEU A 393 20.52 -1.69 -1.51
N LYS A 394 21.10 -2.91 -1.44
CA LYS A 394 21.57 -3.51 -0.18
C LYS A 394 22.63 -2.63 0.52
N ALA A 395 23.55 -2.04 -0.23
CA ALA A 395 24.56 -1.11 0.30
C ALA A 395 23.91 0.18 0.83
N LYS A 396 23.02 0.82 0.05
CA LYS A 396 22.27 2.02 0.46
C LYS A 396 21.51 1.80 1.78
N LEU A 397 20.92 0.62 1.96
CA LEU A 397 20.17 0.24 3.17
C LEU A 397 21.09 -0.13 4.34
N GLY A 398 22.42 -0.13 4.14
CA GLY A 398 23.42 -0.52 5.14
C GLY A 398 23.42 -2.00 5.47
N LEU A 399 22.79 -2.85 4.65
CA LEU A 399 22.71 -4.30 4.87
C LEU A 399 24.07 -4.97 4.76
N LEU A 400 24.96 -4.49 3.87
CA LEU A 400 26.29 -5.08 3.67
C LEU A 400 27.18 -4.95 4.90
N ASP A 401 26.94 -3.95 5.76
CA ASP A 401 27.75 -3.65 6.92
C ASP A 401 27.06 -3.98 8.25
N ARG A 402 25.72 -3.83 8.30
CA ARG A 402 24.91 -4.00 9.51
C ARG A 402 23.62 -4.76 9.21
N PRO A 403 23.70 -6.08 8.98
CA PRO A 403 22.54 -6.90 8.60
C PRO A 403 21.62 -7.23 9.78
N TYR A 404 22.10 -7.15 11.02
CA TYR A 404 21.38 -7.58 12.21
C TYR A 404 20.61 -6.46 12.89
N VAL A 405 19.58 -6.84 13.63
CA VAL A 405 18.79 -5.98 14.52
C VAL A 405 18.87 -6.48 15.96
N THR A 406 18.48 -5.66 16.93
CA THR A 406 18.58 -5.98 18.36
C THR A 406 17.21 -5.92 19.04
N ALA A 407 17.01 -6.75 20.06
CA ALA A 407 15.79 -6.76 20.88
C ALA A 407 15.49 -5.36 21.47
N ASP A 408 16.49 -4.71 22.02
CA ASP A 408 16.40 -3.35 22.55
C ASP A 408 16.01 -2.30 21.47
N GLY A 409 16.43 -2.51 20.21
CA GLY A 409 15.98 -1.70 19.07
C GLY A 409 14.49 -1.89 18.77
N VAL A 410 13.99 -3.12 18.88
CA VAL A 410 12.56 -3.44 18.75
C VAL A 410 11.77 -2.72 19.83
N ASP A 411 12.15 -2.87 21.10
CA ASP A 411 11.43 -2.30 22.26
C ASP A 411 11.35 -0.77 22.21
N ARG A 412 12.43 -0.11 21.75
CA ARG A 412 12.45 1.36 21.64
C ARG A 412 11.68 1.92 20.45
N THR A 413 11.39 1.09 19.45
CA THR A 413 10.89 1.61 18.17
C THR A 413 9.45 1.16 17.88
N VAL A 414 9.13 -0.12 18.10
CA VAL A 414 7.87 -0.71 17.63
C VAL A 414 6.73 -0.38 18.57
N GLY A 415 5.63 0.14 18.04
CA GLY A 415 4.37 0.37 18.76
C GLY A 415 4.48 1.36 19.92
N THR A 416 5.40 2.32 19.84
CA THR A 416 5.55 3.30 20.91
C THR A 416 4.27 4.11 21.12
N PRO A 417 3.99 4.59 22.36
CA PRO A 417 2.82 5.42 22.62
C PRO A 417 2.78 6.68 21.72
N GLY A 418 3.94 7.22 21.32
CA GLY A 418 4.04 8.34 20.39
C GLY A 418 3.56 7.98 18.98
N HIS A 419 3.95 6.80 18.47
CA HIS A 419 3.54 6.29 17.18
C HIS A 419 2.03 6.02 17.14
N LEU A 420 1.50 5.32 18.14
CA LEU A 420 0.06 5.00 18.26
C LEU A 420 -0.80 6.27 18.32
N ARG A 421 -0.42 7.27 19.14
CA ARG A 421 -1.12 8.56 19.14
C ARG A 421 -1.04 9.30 17.81
N THR A 422 0.06 9.15 17.07
CA THR A 422 0.22 9.76 15.75
C THR A 422 -0.71 9.11 14.73
N ALA A 423 -0.83 7.78 14.75
CA ALA A 423 -1.78 7.06 13.90
C ALA A 423 -3.23 7.48 14.19
N ASP A 424 -3.63 7.57 15.46
CA ASP A 424 -4.96 8.04 15.85
C ASP A 424 -5.24 9.48 15.36
N ARG A 425 -4.27 10.41 15.47
CA ARG A 425 -4.43 11.79 14.98
C ARG A 425 -4.54 11.87 13.46
N ILE A 426 -3.82 11.01 12.73
CA ILE A 426 -3.94 10.90 11.27
C ILE A 426 -5.32 10.39 10.91
N ALA A 427 -5.77 9.29 11.54
CA ALA A 427 -7.08 8.70 11.32
C ALA A 427 -8.25 9.67 11.59
N ASP A 428 -8.12 10.54 12.57
CA ASP A 428 -9.14 11.57 12.90
C ASP A 428 -9.46 12.53 11.73
N ARG A 429 -8.62 12.56 10.70
CA ARG A 429 -8.81 13.41 9.50
C ARG A 429 -9.40 12.67 8.32
N THR A 430 -9.53 11.35 8.38
CA THR A 430 -9.84 10.50 7.22
C THR A 430 -11.31 10.16 7.08
N THR A 431 -12.05 9.98 8.18
CA THR A 431 -13.48 9.62 8.12
C THR A 431 -14.27 10.68 7.37
N THR A 432 -15.00 10.27 6.34
CA THR A 432 -15.80 11.14 5.48
C THR A 432 -17.29 11.00 5.83
N LEU A 433 -17.96 12.11 6.11
CA LEU A 433 -19.41 12.17 6.28
C LEU A 433 -20.06 12.52 4.94
N LEU A 434 -20.92 11.65 4.42
CA LEU A 434 -21.52 11.77 3.09
C LEU A 434 -22.99 12.19 3.15
N VAL A 435 -23.74 11.68 4.13
CA VAL A 435 -25.15 12.01 4.36
C VAL A 435 -25.36 12.28 5.84
N ASN A 436 -26.14 13.30 6.18
CA ASN A 436 -26.51 13.60 7.57
C ASN A 436 -27.88 14.29 7.62
N GLN A 437 -28.93 13.51 7.35
CA GLN A 437 -30.31 14.01 7.34
C GLN A 437 -30.73 14.44 8.75
N ARG A 438 -31.43 15.56 8.83
CA ARG A 438 -31.93 16.14 10.08
C ARG A 438 -30.86 16.33 11.17
N GLY A 439 -29.57 16.32 10.80
CA GLY A 439 -28.48 16.48 11.75
C GLY A 439 -28.39 15.35 12.78
N LEU A 440 -28.63 14.09 12.37
CA LEU A 440 -28.52 12.91 13.23
C LEU A 440 -27.15 12.85 13.93
N LEU A 441 -26.08 13.03 13.18
CA LEU A 441 -24.72 13.06 13.69
C LEU A 441 -24.30 14.50 14.04
N PRO A 442 -23.57 14.68 15.15
CA PRO A 442 -23.09 13.67 16.09
C PRO A 442 -24.18 13.13 17.01
N LEU A 443 -24.06 11.86 17.39
CA LEU A 443 -24.96 11.26 18.37
C LEU A 443 -24.72 11.88 19.75
N SER A 444 -25.82 12.22 20.44
CA SER A 444 -25.78 12.75 21.79
C SER A 444 -26.06 11.66 22.83
N ARG A 445 -25.22 11.51 23.84
CA ARG A 445 -25.45 10.59 24.96
C ARG A 445 -26.71 10.91 25.77
N ARG A 446 -27.30 12.09 25.62
CA ARG A 446 -28.56 12.48 26.28
C ARG A 446 -29.76 11.86 25.56
N THR A 447 -29.73 11.74 24.26
CA THR A 447 -30.85 11.30 23.40
C THR A 447 -30.62 9.93 22.75
N HIS A 448 -29.35 9.50 22.61
CA HIS A 448 -28.96 8.25 21.93
C HIS A 448 -27.94 7.49 22.80
N ARG A 449 -28.34 7.13 24.04
CA ARG A 449 -27.42 6.49 24.99
C ARG A 449 -27.09 5.05 24.61
N ARG A 450 -28.13 4.30 24.16
CA ARG A 450 -28.00 2.88 23.77
C ARG A 450 -27.83 2.78 22.28
N ILE A 451 -26.70 2.23 21.83
CA ILE A 451 -26.34 2.10 20.41
C ILE A 451 -26.26 0.61 20.07
N LEU A 452 -26.99 0.18 19.05
CA LEU A 452 -26.73 -1.10 18.40
C LEU A 452 -25.70 -0.87 17.29
N VAL A 453 -24.56 -1.53 17.37
CA VAL A 453 -23.60 -1.66 16.27
C VAL A 453 -23.82 -3.00 15.60
N VAL A 454 -24.25 -2.98 14.36
CA VAL A 454 -24.64 -4.19 13.62
C VAL A 454 -24.03 -4.16 12.21
N GLY A 455 -23.83 -5.30 11.58
CA GLY A 455 -23.44 -5.33 10.19
C GLY A 455 -22.38 -6.35 9.84
N ALA A 456 -21.58 -6.02 8.83
CA ALA A 456 -20.58 -6.88 8.23
C ALA A 456 -19.35 -7.02 9.15
N ASP A 457 -18.91 -8.26 9.32
CA ASP A 457 -17.66 -8.61 9.98
C ASP A 457 -16.80 -9.44 9.00
N PRO A 458 -16.17 -8.81 7.99
CA PRO A 458 -15.21 -9.50 7.14
C PRO A 458 -13.97 -9.89 7.95
N ALA A 459 -13.16 -10.81 7.40
CA ALA A 459 -11.88 -11.17 8.01
C ALA A 459 -11.05 -9.91 8.25
N SER A 460 -10.53 -9.78 9.46
CA SER A 460 -9.76 -8.61 9.87
C SER A 460 -8.37 -8.63 9.23
N PRO A 461 -7.83 -7.46 8.84
CA PRO A 461 -6.41 -7.32 8.54
C PRO A 461 -5.54 -7.76 9.71
N SER A 462 -4.28 -8.10 9.45
CA SER A 462 -3.35 -8.55 10.50
C SER A 462 -3.29 -7.57 11.68
N GLY A 463 -3.38 -8.11 12.89
CA GLY A 463 -3.20 -7.36 14.13
C GLY A 463 -4.33 -6.45 14.55
N THR A 464 -5.56 -6.63 14.05
CA THR A 464 -6.74 -5.95 14.57
C THR A 464 -7.30 -6.65 15.83
N ASP A 465 -8.03 -5.89 16.67
CA ASP A 465 -8.53 -6.38 17.98
C ASP A 465 -9.82 -7.22 17.87
N GLY A 466 -10.21 -7.64 16.68
CA GLY A 466 -11.38 -8.49 16.48
C GLY A 466 -12.35 -8.01 15.40
N PRO A 467 -13.59 -8.53 15.39
CA PRO A 467 -14.58 -8.17 14.39
C PRO A 467 -14.90 -6.67 14.38
N PRO A 468 -15.05 -6.04 13.21
CA PRO A 468 -15.37 -4.61 13.08
C PRO A 468 -16.53 -4.12 13.94
N THR A 469 -17.62 -4.89 14.03
CA THR A 469 -18.77 -4.51 14.88
C THR A 469 -18.38 -4.42 16.35
N THR A 470 -17.56 -5.35 16.84
CA THR A 470 -17.07 -5.36 18.22
C THR A 470 -16.11 -4.20 18.50
N VAL A 471 -15.15 -3.97 17.60
CA VAL A 471 -14.17 -2.87 17.72
C VAL A 471 -14.89 -1.52 17.77
N LEU A 472 -15.85 -1.30 16.87
CA LEU A 472 -16.64 -0.06 16.83
C LEU A 472 -17.52 0.12 18.07
N ALA A 473 -18.18 -0.95 18.56
CA ALA A 473 -18.98 -0.90 19.76
C ALA A 473 -18.13 -0.59 21.02
N ASN A 474 -16.96 -1.22 21.15
CA ASN A 474 -16.03 -0.94 22.23
C ASN A 474 -15.53 0.51 22.18
N ALA A 475 -15.22 1.03 20.99
CA ALA A 475 -14.81 2.42 20.81
C ALA A 475 -15.92 3.40 21.21
N LEU A 476 -17.17 3.16 20.86
CA LEU A 476 -18.32 3.97 21.30
C LEU A 476 -18.54 3.85 22.81
N THR A 477 -18.36 2.67 23.38
CA THR A 477 -18.48 2.45 24.85
C THR A 477 -17.40 3.25 25.59
N ALA A 478 -16.17 3.25 25.11
CA ALA A 478 -15.10 4.07 25.67
C ALA A 478 -15.39 5.59 25.61
N LEU A 479 -16.26 6.01 24.69
CA LEU A 479 -16.73 7.40 24.56
C LEU A 479 -17.98 7.69 25.40
N GLY A 480 -18.45 6.73 26.23
CA GLY A 480 -19.51 6.88 27.20
C GLY A 480 -20.93 6.54 26.72
N PHE A 481 -21.06 5.84 25.59
CA PHE A 481 -22.31 5.22 25.17
C PHE A 481 -22.49 3.83 25.82
N THR A 482 -23.68 3.27 25.74
CA THR A 482 -23.93 1.85 26.00
C THR A 482 -24.09 1.17 24.64
N ALA A 483 -23.00 0.66 24.10
CA ALA A 483 -22.99 0.07 22.75
C ALA A 483 -22.94 -1.46 22.83
N THR A 484 -23.76 -2.11 21.99
CA THR A 484 -23.77 -3.58 21.83
C THR A 484 -23.43 -3.94 20.38
N ALA A 485 -22.66 -5.01 20.20
CA ALA A 485 -22.26 -5.49 18.87
C ALA A 485 -23.12 -6.67 18.43
N LEU A 486 -23.50 -6.71 17.16
CA LEU A 486 -24.21 -7.83 16.53
C LEU A 486 -23.68 -8.05 15.11
N SER A 487 -22.98 -9.14 14.89
CA SER A 487 -22.56 -9.54 13.53
C SER A 487 -23.73 -10.07 12.71
N THR A 488 -23.79 -9.67 11.44
CA THR A 488 -24.70 -10.25 10.45
C THR A 488 -23.95 -10.90 9.29
N GLY A 489 -22.62 -10.83 9.30
CA GLY A 489 -21.77 -11.22 8.18
C GLY A 489 -21.87 -10.26 7.00
N THR A 490 -21.11 -10.52 5.95
CA THR A 490 -21.10 -9.71 4.72
C THR A 490 -22.28 -10.00 3.79
N ALA A 491 -22.98 -11.12 4.00
CA ALA A 491 -24.20 -11.53 3.29
C ALA A 491 -25.25 -11.98 4.30
N PRO A 492 -25.94 -11.04 5.01
CA PRO A 492 -26.90 -11.36 6.04
C PRO A 492 -28.06 -12.23 5.54
N THR A 493 -28.34 -13.31 6.28
CA THR A 493 -29.52 -14.15 6.05
C THR A 493 -30.78 -13.46 6.57
N ALA A 494 -31.97 -13.92 6.13
CA ALA A 494 -33.25 -13.41 6.63
C ALA A 494 -33.34 -13.52 8.18
N ALA A 495 -32.89 -14.63 8.76
CA ALA A 495 -32.87 -14.82 10.21
C ALA A 495 -31.92 -13.84 10.94
N ALA A 496 -30.74 -13.54 10.34
CA ALA A 496 -29.82 -12.55 10.88
C ALA A 496 -30.42 -11.13 10.82
N ILE A 497 -31.15 -10.80 9.75
CA ILE A 497 -31.87 -9.53 9.62
C ILE A 497 -32.96 -9.39 10.70
N GLU A 498 -33.80 -10.41 10.89
CA GLU A 498 -34.85 -10.38 11.93
C GLU A 498 -34.26 -10.24 13.34
N LYS A 499 -33.16 -10.93 13.62
CA LYS A 499 -32.43 -10.77 14.89
C LYS A 499 -31.94 -9.33 15.08
N ALA A 500 -31.40 -8.72 14.02
CA ALA A 500 -30.93 -7.34 14.04
C ALA A 500 -32.09 -6.34 14.27
N VAL A 501 -33.24 -6.54 13.60
CA VAL A 501 -34.45 -5.74 13.77
C VAL A 501 -34.98 -5.82 15.21
N THR A 502 -35.01 -7.03 15.78
CA THR A 502 -35.42 -7.23 17.18
C THR A 502 -34.48 -6.49 18.13
N ALA A 503 -33.17 -6.63 17.96
CA ALA A 503 -32.16 -5.94 18.78
C ALA A 503 -32.24 -4.41 18.66
N ALA A 504 -32.63 -3.87 17.50
CA ALA A 504 -32.81 -2.44 17.30
C ALA A 504 -33.95 -1.85 18.15
N GLY A 505 -34.95 -2.65 18.53
CA GLY A 505 -36.06 -2.24 19.39
C GLY A 505 -35.62 -1.70 20.75
N ASP A 506 -34.54 -2.25 21.31
CA ASP A 506 -33.99 -1.88 22.63
C ASP A 506 -32.92 -0.77 22.53
N SER A 507 -32.63 -0.24 21.36
CA SER A 507 -31.61 0.80 21.12
C SER A 507 -32.23 2.16 20.85
N ASP A 508 -31.47 3.24 21.06
CA ASP A 508 -31.90 4.61 20.75
C ASP A 508 -31.45 5.02 19.34
N ALA A 509 -30.38 4.40 18.83
CA ALA A 509 -29.88 4.55 17.48
C ALA A 509 -29.14 3.29 17.03
N VAL A 510 -29.01 3.11 15.72
CA VAL A 510 -28.31 1.98 15.09
C VAL A 510 -27.14 2.50 14.27
N VAL A 511 -25.97 1.89 14.43
CA VAL A 511 -24.81 2.09 13.53
C VAL A 511 -24.61 0.80 12.75
N VAL A 512 -24.71 0.87 11.41
CA VAL A 512 -24.58 -0.31 10.54
C VAL A 512 -23.25 -0.27 9.81
N GLY A 513 -22.37 -1.23 10.09
CA GLY A 513 -21.16 -1.45 9.26
C GLY A 513 -21.53 -2.12 7.94
N THR A 514 -21.24 -1.49 6.81
CA THR A 514 -21.51 -2.03 5.47
C THR A 514 -20.24 -2.34 4.70
N TYR A 515 -20.29 -3.32 3.82
CA TYR A 515 -19.12 -3.85 3.12
C TYR A 515 -19.44 -4.20 1.67
N ASN A 516 -18.96 -3.40 0.71
CA ASN A 516 -19.10 -3.62 -0.72
C ASN A 516 -20.58 -3.88 -1.14
N VAL A 517 -21.47 -3.00 -0.77
CA VAL A 517 -22.90 -3.14 -1.04
C VAL A 517 -23.18 -2.94 -2.53
N THR A 518 -23.86 -3.92 -3.13
CA THR A 518 -24.33 -3.88 -4.51
C THR A 518 -25.86 -3.78 -4.57
N ALA A 519 -26.43 -3.59 -5.75
CA ALA A 519 -27.87 -3.51 -5.95
C ALA A 519 -28.64 -4.75 -5.46
N THR A 520 -28.01 -5.92 -5.44
CA THR A 520 -28.59 -7.21 -5.03
C THR A 520 -28.19 -7.64 -3.62
N SER A 521 -27.36 -6.84 -2.93
CA SER A 521 -26.85 -7.19 -1.60
C SER A 521 -27.96 -7.25 -0.56
N SER A 522 -28.02 -8.32 0.25
CA SER A 522 -28.91 -8.44 1.40
C SER A 522 -28.61 -7.42 2.52
N GLN A 523 -27.46 -6.77 2.49
CA GLN A 523 -27.14 -5.65 3.38
C GLN A 523 -28.08 -4.45 3.13
N ARG A 524 -28.55 -4.22 1.89
CA ARG A 524 -29.58 -3.20 1.61
C ARG A 524 -30.88 -3.51 2.35
N THR A 525 -31.34 -4.77 2.27
CA THR A 525 -32.52 -5.24 3.02
C THR A 525 -32.34 -5.04 4.52
N LEU A 526 -31.16 -5.34 5.06
CA LEU A 526 -30.83 -5.09 6.47
C LEU A 526 -31.05 -3.61 6.82
N VAL A 527 -30.46 -2.68 6.07
CA VAL A 527 -30.56 -1.23 6.34
C VAL A 527 -32.02 -0.76 6.21
N THR A 528 -32.75 -1.16 5.17
CA THR A 528 -34.16 -0.82 4.98
C THR A 528 -35.03 -1.33 6.14
N ARG A 529 -34.83 -2.58 6.57
CA ARG A 529 -35.60 -3.17 7.68
C ARG A 529 -35.26 -2.50 9.02
N LEU A 530 -34.02 -2.11 9.25
CA LEU A 530 -33.61 -1.35 10.45
C LEU A 530 -34.23 0.06 10.42
N ALA A 531 -34.22 0.76 9.30
CA ALA A 531 -34.86 2.07 9.16
C ALA A 531 -36.38 2.01 9.42
N ALA A 532 -37.03 0.93 8.98
CA ALA A 532 -38.46 0.70 9.18
C ALA A 532 -38.86 0.52 10.67
N THR A 533 -37.90 0.27 11.58
CA THR A 533 -38.14 0.26 13.04
C THR A 533 -38.41 1.64 13.62
N GLY A 534 -38.21 2.71 12.85
CA GLY A 534 -38.29 4.09 13.29
C GLY A 534 -37.08 4.57 14.10
N ARG A 535 -36.06 3.71 14.29
CA ARG A 535 -34.80 4.10 14.93
C ARG A 535 -33.90 4.81 13.88
N PRO A 536 -33.21 5.90 14.27
CA PRO A 536 -32.26 6.53 13.37
C PRO A 536 -31.10 5.58 13.05
N VAL A 537 -30.76 5.46 11.75
CA VAL A 537 -29.73 4.56 11.23
C VAL A 537 -28.58 5.37 10.64
N ALA A 538 -27.37 5.18 11.17
CA ALA A 538 -26.14 5.67 10.59
C ALA A 538 -25.37 4.49 9.95
N ALA A 539 -25.19 4.53 8.63
CA ALA A 539 -24.39 3.54 7.91
C ALA A 539 -22.91 3.98 7.85
N LEU A 540 -22.01 3.05 8.13
CA LEU A 540 -20.58 3.23 7.97
C LEU A 540 -20.06 2.25 6.91
N ALA A 541 -19.71 2.76 5.73
CA ALA A 541 -19.03 1.99 4.70
C ALA A 541 -17.58 1.69 5.20
N ILE A 542 -17.36 0.46 5.64
CA ILE A 542 -16.09 0.05 6.23
C ILE A 542 -15.03 -0.34 5.18
N ARG A 543 -15.38 -0.32 3.89
CA ARG A 543 -14.45 -0.54 2.78
C ARG A 543 -14.70 0.52 1.70
N ASN A 544 -15.29 0.15 0.57
CA ASN A 544 -15.51 1.06 -0.54
C ASN A 544 -16.57 2.13 -0.19
N PRO A 545 -16.35 3.41 -0.51
CA PRO A 545 -17.29 4.49 -0.22
C PRO A 545 -18.55 4.43 -1.07
N TYR A 546 -18.60 3.56 -2.09
CA TYR A 546 -19.71 3.42 -3.03
C TYR A 546 -20.99 2.86 -2.40
N ASP A 547 -20.88 2.25 -1.23
CA ASP A 547 -22.03 1.72 -0.46
C ASP A 547 -23.14 2.78 -0.27
N VAL A 548 -22.76 4.05 -0.09
CA VAL A 548 -23.72 5.14 0.15
C VAL A 548 -24.76 5.28 -0.97
N ALA A 549 -24.40 4.98 -2.22
CA ALA A 549 -25.31 5.03 -3.36
C ALA A 549 -26.40 3.93 -3.30
N GLN A 550 -26.15 2.87 -2.53
CA GLN A 550 -27.04 1.73 -2.40
C GLN A 550 -27.95 1.80 -1.15
N LEU A 551 -27.82 2.82 -0.31
CA LEU A 551 -28.41 2.91 1.03
C LEU A 551 -29.31 4.16 1.21
N PRO A 552 -30.37 4.36 0.39
CA PRO A 552 -31.20 5.57 0.43
C PRO A 552 -31.96 5.74 1.75
N ASP A 553 -32.21 4.64 2.50
CA ASP A 553 -32.97 4.65 3.75
C ASP A 553 -32.10 5.00 4.98
N ALA A 554 -30.78 5.07 4.83
CA ALA A 554 -29.90 5.47 5.93
C ALA A 554 -30.04 6.96 6.24
N THR A 555 -30.24 7.32 7.52
CA THR A 555 -30.37 8.70 7.97
C THR A 555 -29.02 9.45 7.87
N ALA A 556 -27.91 8.74 8.11
CA ALA A 556 -26.57 9.26 7.92
C ALA A 556 -25.69 8.19 7.25
N CYS A 557 -24.72 8.63 6.43
CA CYS A 557 -23.73 7.75 5.82
C CYS A 557 -22.32 8.32 6.01
N LEU A 558 -21.40 7.44 6.44
CA LEU A 558 -19.96 7.73 6.57
C LEU A 558 -19.15 6.69 5.78
N ALA A 559 -17.90 7.03 5.48
CA ALA A 559 -16.91 6.11 4.94
C ALA A 559 -15.63 6.15 5.79
N SER A 560 -15.11 4.96 6.15
CA SER A 560 -13.82 4.80 6.83
C SER A 560 -12.72 4.25 5.92
N TYR A 561 -13.08 3.67 4.76
CA TYR A 561 -12.20 3.12 3.72
C TYR A 561 -11.41 1.86 4.14
N SER A 562 -11.45 1.48 5.39
CA SER A 562 -10.93 0.24 5.94
C SER A 562 -11.60 -0.02 7.30
N TRP A 563 -11.42 -1.24 7.81
CA TRP A 563 -11.98 -1.72 9.08
C TRP A 563 -10.90 -2.10 10.09
N THR A 564 -9.74 -1.44 10.01
CA THR A 564 -8.73 -1.57 11.07
C THR A 564 -9.16 -0.81 12.32
N ASP A 565 -8.57 -1.17 13.47
CA ASP A 565 -8.93 -0.56 14.75
C ASP A 565 -8.79 0.95 14.76
N VAL A 566 -7.75 1.48 14.12
CA VAL A 566 -7.44 2.92 14.11
C VAL A 566 -8.52 3.71 13.38
N GLU A 567 -9.02 3.17 12.26
CA GLU A 567 -10.07 3.81 11.45
C GLU A 567 -11.43 3.69 12.11
N LEU A 568 -11.74 2.53 12.70
CA LEU A 568 -13.01 2.35 13.43
C LEU A 568 -13.07 3.21 14.70
N ARG A 569 -11.95 3.37 15.43
CA ARG A 569 -11.88 4.33 16.55
C ARG A 569 -12.06 5.78 16.09
N ALA A 570 -11.49 6.15 14.94
CA ALA A 570 -11.68 7.48 14.36
C ALA A 570 -13.14 7.71 13.96
N ALA A 571 -13.77 6.73 13.29
CA ALA A 571 -15.19 6.78 12.94
C ALA A 571 -16.08 6.91 14.22
N ALA A 572 -15.78 6.17 15.28
CA ALA A 572 -16.48 6.29 16.56
C ALA A 572 -16.36 7.71 17.15
N ARG A 573 -15.16 8.33 17.09
CA ARG A 573 -14.96 9.72 17.56
C ARG A 573 -15.75 10.71 16.72
N VAL A 574 -15.85 10.51 15.41
CA VAL A 574 -16.70 11.32 14.52
C VAL A 574 -18.18 11.11 14.89
N ILE A 575 -18.67 9.87 14.98
CA ILE A 575 -20.07 9.55 15.35
C ILE A 575 -20.44 10.19 16.68
N ALA A 576 -19.54 10.18 17.65
CA ALA A 576 -19.72 10.74 18.99
C ALA A 576 -19.49 12.26 19.07
N GLY A 577 -19.14 12.93 18.00
CA GLY A 577 -18.85 14.35 17.98
C GLY A 577 -17.57 14.78 18.71
N ARG A 578 -16.65 13.85 18.99
CA ARG A 578 -15.35 14.17 19.59
C ARG A 578 -14.38 14.76 18.58
N VAL A 579 -14.58 14.41 17.30
CA VAL A 579 -13.83 14.93 16.17
C VAL A 579 -14.81 15.36 15.09
N ARG A 580 -14.53 16.49 14.41
CA ARG A 580 -15.31 16.90 13.24
C ARG A 580 -14.91 16.05 12.03
N PRO A 581 -15.86 15.58 11.22
CA PRO A 581 -15.52 14.90 9.97
C PRO A 581 -14.78 15.87 9.03
N ARG A 582 -13.59 15.49 8.59
CA ARG A 582 -12.72 16.28 7.70
C ARG A 582 -12.41 15.59 6.41
N GLY A 583 -12.62 14.27 6.35
CA GLY A 583 -12.40 13.48 5.16
C GLY A 583 -13.21 14.01 3.98
N ARG A 584 -12.61 13.92 2.78
CA ARG A 584 -13.24 14.25 1.50
C ARG A 584 -13.11 13.05 0.59
N LEU A 585 -14.15 12.75 -0.20
CA LEU A 585 -14.10 11.62 -1.14
C LEU A 585 -12.87 11.71 -2.03
N PRO A 586 -11.96 10.74 -2.00
CA PRO A 586 -10.81 10.70 -2.89
C PRO A 586 -11.14 10.05 -4.24
N VAL A 587 -12.38 9.58 -4.40
CA VAL A 587 -12.95 9.01 -5.63
C VAL A 587 -14.37 9.56 -5.83
N PRO A 588 -14.87 9.74 -7.07
CA PRO A 588 -16.27 10.04 -7.28
C PRO A 588 -17.13 8.81 -6.95
N VAL A 589 -18.33 9.03 -6.42
CA VAL A 589 -19.31 7.96 -6.19
C VAL A 589 -20.35 8.01 -7.30
N PRO A 590 -20.49 6.96 -8.10
CA PRO A 590 -21.51 6.89 -9.15
C PRO A 590 -22.90 6.70 -8.57
N ARG A 591 -23.93 7.04 -9.36
CA ARG A 591 -25.33 6.73 -9.01
C ARG A 591 -25.56 5.22 -9.11
N ALA A 592 -26.44 4.71 -8.25
CA ALA A 592 -26.80 3.28 -8.26
C ALA A 592 -27.65 2.87 -9.47
N ASP A 593 -28.46 3.78 -9.98
CA ASP A 593 -29.39 3.58 -11.12
C ASP A 593 -28.74 3.88 -12.47
N ASP A 594 -27.70 4.70 -12.51
CA ASP A 594 -26.94 5.04 -13.72
C ASP A 594 -25.46 5.29 -13.34
N PRO A 595 -24.60 4.27 -13.44
CA PRO A 595 -23.19 4.39 -13.08
C PRO A 595 -22.38 5.38 -13.94
N THR A 596 -22.93 5.86 -15.06
CA THR A 596 -22.29 6.89 -15.89
C THR A 596 -22.43 8.29 -15.30
N GLN A 597 -23.34 8.47 -14.34
CA GLN A 597 -23.58 9.73 -13.65
C GLN A 597 -22.99 9.71 -12.23
N VAL A 598 -22.46 10.85 -11.82
CA VAL A 598 -21.88 11.04 -10.49
C VAL A 598 -22.97 11.42 -9.49
N LEU A 599 -23.08 10.67 -8.40
CA LEU A 599 -23.93 10.99 -7.24
C LEU A 599 -23.21 11.98 -6.30
N TYR A 600 -21.97 11.67 -5.95
CA TYR A 600 -21.11 12.55 -5.15
C TYR A 600 -19.78 12.74 -5.86
N PRO A 601 -19.38 14.01 -6.13
CA PRO A 601 -18.14 14.29 -6.83
C PRO A 601 -16.91 14.05 -5.96
N LEU A 602 -15.78 13.92 -6.61
CA LEU A 602 -14.46 13.98 -5.97
C LEU A 602 -14.38 15.22 -5.05
N GLY A 603 -13.80 15.07 -3.86
CA GLY A 603 -13.68 16.14 -2.86
C GLY A 603 -14.96 16.41 -2.05
N TYR A 604 -16.06 15.68 -2.33
CA TYR A 604 -17.29 15.82 -1.54
C TYR A 604 -17.11 15.31 -0.11
N GLY A 605 -17.77 15.96 0.83
CA GLY A 605 -17.85 15.54 2.22
C GLY A 605 -18.52 16.64 3.05
N LEU A 606 -19.29 16.23 4.06
CA LEU A 606 -20.00 17.12 4.97
C LEU A 606 -19.16 17.38 6.23
N SER A 607 -19.53 18.40 6.97
CA SER A 607 -19.01 18.68 8.31
C SER A 607 -20.16 19.07 9.24
N TYR A 608 -19.96 19.02 10.56
CA TYR A 608 -20.97 19.45 11.51
C TYR A 608 -21.08 20.98 11.50
N GLN A 609 -22.28 21.50 11.25
CA GLN A 609 -22.56 22.93 11.29
C GLN A 609 -22.68 23.40 12.75
N GLY A 610 -22.08 24.55 13.09
CA GLY A 610 -22.31 25.26 14.35
C GLY A 610 -21.75 24.61 15.62
N TYR A 611 -20.97 23.53 15.54
CA TYR A 611 -20.43 22.84 16.72
C TYR A 611 -19.14 23.55 17.20
N ALA A 612 -19.29 24.40 18.20
CA ALA A 612 -18.19 24.85 19.06
C ALA A 612 -17.88 23.73 20.07
N GLY A 613 -17.22 22.67 19.61
CA GLY A 613 -16.81 21.57 20.46
C GLY A 613 -15.68 22.01 21.36
N ASP A 614 -15.86 21.78 22.66
CA ASP A 614 -14.84 21.93 23.67
C ASP A 614 -13.65 21.01 23.38
N LEU A 615 -12.55 21.57 22.86
CA LEU A 615 -11.31 20.86 22.52
C LEU A 615 -10.41 20.74 23.77
N SER A 616 -10.98 20.54 24.96
CA SER A 616 -10.17 20.17 26.12
C SER A 616 -9.80 18.69 26.05
N TYR A 617 -8.63 18.39 25.53
CA TYR A 617 -7.92 17.18 25.85
C TYR A 617 -7.58 17.24 27.35
N GLY A 618 -8.38 16.62 28.19
CA GLY A 618 -7.95 16.27 29.55
C GLY A 618 -6.91 15.14 29.48
N PRO A 619 -6.04 15.02 30.51
CA PRO A 619 -4.84 14.21 30.54
C PRO A 619 -5.08 12.72 30.39
#